data_ebdeef54e8c8f79f5a1ffc631286d76e
#
_entry.id   ebdeef54e8c8f79f5a1ffc631286d76e
#
_cell.length_a   1.000
_cell.length_b   1.000
_cell.length_c   1.000
_cell.angle_alpha   90.00
_cell.angle_beta   90.00
_cell.angle_gamma   90.00
#
_symmetry.space_group_name_H-M   'P 1'
#
loop_
_entity.id
_entity.type
_entity.pdbx_description
1 polymer ?
#
loop_
_entity_poly.entity_id
_entity_poly.type
_entity_poly.pdbx_seq_one_letter_code
_entity_poly.pdbx_strand_id
1 'polypeptide(L)'
;MIKLGAVPFLNVSPLVYALEEGLIKNDFEIVYENPSRLSSLLFERKVDLGLIPVAELLKRDIYRIVPKVSISSKGEVASVVLLSKKSVAEIKTVAVDLRSQSSSSLLRIILEIFKNIKPNYVQRNPDDNFLDGVDAGMYIGDAGLRIRYSPPSGYEVIDLGEVWTKETGLPFVYAVYAVGEGVHLGENLEALEMAKMTGLKLIKKIAKIYSETINLSEDICYRYLTQRIYYDLGDEEIEGINTFRELLSRIDGNIKNSDLKFY
;
A
#
# COMPACT_ATOMS: atom_id res chain seq x y z
N MET A 1 -7.71 -21.58 14.12
CA MET A 1 -7.45 -21.09 12.75
C MET A 1 -7.70 -19.59 12.73
N ILE A 2 -6.73 -18.81 12.29
CA ILE A 2 -6.75 -17.33 12.29
C ILE A 2 -6.98 -16.87 10.85
N LYS A 3 -7.98 -15.98 10.64
CA LYS A 3 -8.25 -15.42 9.32
C LYS A 3 -7.32 -14.25 9.04
N LEU A 4 -6.40 -14.47 8.10
CA LEU A 4 -5.43 -13.48 7.61
C LEU A 4 -5.94 -12.82 6.34
N GLY A 5 -6.27 -11.53 6.42
CA GLY A 5 -6.63 -10.76 5.25
C GLY A 5 -5.41 -10.27 4.46
N ALA A 6 -5.40 -10.50 3.16
CA ALA A 6 -4.36 -10.08 2.24
C ALA A 6 -4.95 -9.41 0.99
N VAL A 7 -4.13 -8.66 0.26
CA VAL A 7 -4.52 -8.02 -1.00
C VAL A 7 -3.83 -8.77 -2.15
N PRO A 8 -4.54 -9.08 -3.26
CA PRO A 8 -3.97 -9.84 -4.36
C PRO A 8 -3.10 -8.99 -5.30
N PHE A 9 -2.10 -8.29 -4.74
CA PHE A 9 -1.11 -7.51 -5.49
C PHE A 9 0.28 -8.14 -5.44
N LEU A 10 1.08 -7.93 -6.47
CA LEU A 10 2.44 -8.46 -6.56
C LEU A 10 3.28 -8.13 -5.31
N ASN A 11 3.20 -6.91 -4.76
CA ASN A 11 3.97 -6.49 -3.59
C ASN A 11 3.60 -7.21 -2.29
N VAL A 12 2.43 -7.85 -2.23
CA VAL A 12 2.00 -8.64 -1.06
C VAL A 12 2.53 -10.07 -1.12
N SER A 13 2.79 -10.58 -2.31
CA SER A 13 3.15 -11.99 -2.52
C SER A 13 4.35 -12.47 -1.68
N PRO A 14 5.43 -11.70 -1.47
CA PRO A 14 6.53 -12.12 -0.60
C PRO A 14 6.12 -12.33 0.87
N LEU A 15 5.03 -11.71 1.32
CA LEU A 15 4.55 -11.84 2.69
C LEU A 15 3.63 -13.05 2.91
N VAL A 16 2.99 -13.56 1.85
CA VAL A 16 1.97 -14.63 1.96
C VAL A 16 2.39 -15.92 1.27
N TYR A 17 3.23 -15.88 0.25
CA TYR A 17 3.59 -17.02 -0.58
C TYR A 17 4.07 -18.24 0.22
N ALA A 18 4.95 -18.02 1.20
CA ALA A 18 5.49 -19.13 2.00
C ALA A 18 4.45 -19.75 2.96
N LEU A 19 3.43 -18.99 3.35
CA LEU A 19 2.31 -19.49 4.16
C LEU A 19 1.38 -20.34 3.31
N GLU A 20 1.04 -19.90 2.11
CA GLU A 20 0.14 -20.58 1.16
C GLU A 20 0.73 -21.92 0.66
N GLU A 21 2.04 -21.90 0.34
CA GLU A 21 2.75 -23.09 -0.12
C GLU A 21 3.08 -24.07 1.03
N GLY A 22 2.66 -23.76 2.26
CA GLY A 22 2.94 -24.62 3.42
C GLY A 22 4.43 -24.73 3.78
N LEU A 23 5.26 -23.79 3.33
CA LEU A 23 6.70 -23.76 3.63
C LEU A 23 6.98 -23.31 5.07
N ILE A 24 6.04 -22.65 5.68
CA ILE A 24 6.06 -22.21 7.07
C ILE A 24 4.85 -22.80 7.77
N LYS A 25 5.09 -23.51 8.90
CA LYS A 25 4.00 -24.01 9.74
C LYS A 25 3.19 -22.82 10.26
N ASN A 26 1.92 -22.81 9.98
CA ASN A 26 1.00 -21.77 10.42
C ASN A 26 -0.41 -22.32 10.55
N ASP A 27 -1.31 -21.54 11.15
CA ASP A 27 -2.74 -21.84 11.29
C ASP A 27 -3.59 -20.70 10.68
N PHE A 28 -3.13 -20.15 9.55
CA PHE A 28 -3.84 -19.11 8.83
C PHE A 28 -4.80 -19.67 7.77
N GLU A 29 -6.00 -19.04 7.72
CA GLU A 29 -6.89 -19.06 6.57
C GLU A 29 -6.72 -17.71 5.85
N ILE A 30 -6.11 -17.70 4.65
CA ILE A 30 -5.84 -16.47 3.91
C ILE A 30 -7.10 -16.07 3.13
N VAL A 31 -7.55 -14.81 3.36
CA VAL A 31 -8.72 -14.22 2.71
C VAL A 31 -8.25 -13.06 1.85
N TYR A 32 -8.44 -13.15 0.54
CA TYR A 32 -8.08 -12.10 -0.41
C TYR A 32 -9.22 -11.13 -0.66
N GLU A 33 -8.90 -9.84 -0.48
CA GLU A 33 -9.83 -8.74 -0.75
C GLU A 33 -9.09 -7.47 -1.18
N ASN A 34 -9.81 -6.49 -1.75
CA ASN A 34 -9.22 -5.19 -1.99
C ASN A 34 -8.94 -4.43 -0.66
N PRO A 35 -8.01 -3.45 -0.64
CA PRO A 35 -7.56 -2.83 0.61
C PRO A 35 -8.67 -2.18 1.45
N SER A 36 -9.63 -1.50 0.83
CA SER A 36 -10.71 -0.84 1.57
C SER A 36 -11.69 -1.84 2.17
N ARG A 37 -12.01 -2.92 1.42
CA ARG A 37 -12.90 -3.98 1.91
C ARG A 37 -12.23 -4.76 3.04
N LEU A 38 -10.93 -5.03 2.92
CA LEU A 38 -10.15 -5.72 3.96
C LEU A 38 -10.17 -4.96 5.27
N SER A 39 -9.99 -3.63 5.24
CA SER A 39 -10.10 -2.77 6.42
C SER A 39 -11.49 -2.85 7.05
N SER A 40 -12.55 -2.94 6.26
CA SER A 40 -13.92 -3.13 6.74
C SER A 40 -14.09 -4.50 7.39
N LEU A 41 -13.59 -5.58 6.77
CA LEU A 41 -13.69 -6.94 7.31
C LEU A 41 -12.94 -7.07 8.64
N LEU A 42 -11.78 -6.41 8.79
CA LEU A 42 -11.05 -6.38 10.05
C LEU A 42 -11.84 -5.63 11.13
N PHE A 43 -12.44 -4.50 10.80
CA PHE A 43 -13.28 -3.75 11.72
C PHE A 43 -14.55 -4.51 12.13
N GLU A 44 -15.17 -5.22 11.19
CA GLU A 44 -16.34 -6.07 11.41
C GLU A 44 -15.99 -7.40 12.10
N ARG A 45 -14.70 -7.62 12.44
CA ARG A 45 -14.17 -8.87 13.04
C ARG A 45 -14.46 -10.13 12.20
N LYS A 46 -14.50 -9.96 10.88
CA LYS A 46 -14.65 -11.06 9.89
C LYS A 46 -13.31 -11.64 9.46
N VAL A 47 -12.25 -10.90 9.66
CA VAL A 47 -10.86 -11.35 9.65
C VAL A 47 -10.20 -10.96 10.97
N ASP A 48 -9.24 -11.75 11.44
CA ASP A 48 -8.59 -11.59 12.74
C ASP A 48 -7.38 -10.66 12.68
N LEU A 49 -6.66 -10.75 11.57
CA LEU A 49 -5.59 -9.82 11.24
C LEU A 49 -5.62 -9.53 9.73
N GLY A 50 -5.10 -8.37 9.30
CA GLY A 50 -5.08 -8.02 7.89
C GLY A 50 -3.96 -7.06 7.54
N LEU A 51 -3.47 -7.18 6.31
CA LEU A 51 -2.55 -6.21 5.73
C LEU A 51 -3.37 -5.00 5.26
N ILE A 52 -3.57 -4.02 6.15
CA ILE A 52 -4.43 -2.86 5.89
C ILE A 52 -3.64 -1.60 5.54
N PRO A 53 -4.27 -0.66 4.80
CA PRO A 53 -3.68 0.65 4.55
C PRO A 53 -3.36 1.40 5.85
N VAL A 54 -2.17 2.04 5.92
CA VAL A 54 -1.76 2.80 7.10
C VAL A 54 -2.71 3.96 7.41
N ALA A 55 -3.34 4.57 6.41
CA ALA A 55 -4.36 5.61 6.65
C ALA A 55 -5.57 5.10 7.44
N GLU A 56 -5.98 3.83 7.25
CA GLU A 56 -7.07 3.22 8.03
C GLU A 56 -6.64 2.86 9.45
N LEU A 57 -5.39 2.44 9.63
CA LEU A 57 -4.82 2.25 10.95
C LEU A 57 -4.89 3.55 11.77
N LEU A 58 -4.52 4.69 11.17
CA LEU A 58 -4.47 6.00 11.83
C LEU A 58 -5.84 6.59 12.17
N LYS A 59 -6.91 6.12 11.56
CA LYS A 59 -8.30 6.51 11.90
C LYS A 59 -8.84 5.78 13.12
N ARG A 60 -8.23 4.66 13.52
CA ARG A 60 -8.81 3.74 14.53
C ARG A 60 -7.75 3.32 15.55
N ASP A 61 -7.95 3.70 16.80
CA ASP A 61 -7.05 3.37 17.92
C ASP A 61 -7.36 2.00 18.57
N ILE A 62 -7.74 1.02 17.77
CA ILE A 62 -8.14 -0.31 18.26
C ILE A 62 -7.24 -1.45 17.81
N TYR A 63 -6.33 -1.18 16.86
CA TYR A 63 -5.48 -2.21 16.30
C TYR A 63 -4.10 -2.23 16.95
N ARG A 64 -3.48 -3.41 16.95
CA ARG A 64 -2.07 -3.59 17.26
C ARG A 64 -1.32 -3.96 15.98
N ILE A 65 -0.17 -3.38 15.77
CA ILE A 65 0.66 -3.59 14.58
C ILE A 65 1.57 -4.79 14.82
N VAL A 66 1.65 -5.69 13.86
CA VAL A 66 2.69 -6.72 13.86
C VAL A 66 4.04 -6.05 13.64
N PRO A 67 5.02 -6.21 14.56
CA PRO A 67 6.32 -5.57 14.42
C PRO A 67 7.11 -6.13 13.23
N LYS A 68 8.08 -5.36 12.74
CA LYS A 68 9.08 -5.76 11.73
C LYS A 68 8.54 -6.10 10.34
N VAL A 69 7.24 -5.94 10.08
CA VAL A 69 6.64 -6.27 8.76
C VAL A 69 5.77 -5.13 8.27
N SER A 70 6.07 -4.63 7.09
CA SER A 70 5.29 -3.60 6.40
C SER A 70 5.36 -3.75 4.88
N ILE A 71 4.68 -2.88 4.16
CA ILE A 71 4.95 -2.58 2.75
C ILE A 71 5.24 -1.10 2.67
N SER A 72 6.48 -0.76 2.33
CA SER A 72 6.96 0.61 2.24
C SER A 72 7.82 0.84 0.99
N SER A 73 8.13 2.10 0.70
CA SER A 73 9.16 2.50 -0.26
C SER A 73 9.96 3.67 0.27
N LYS A 74 11.24 3.77 -0.15
CA LYS A 74 12.10 4.94 0.07
C LYS A 74 12.61 5.40 -1.30
N GLY A 75 12.01 6.46 -1.83
CA GLY A 75 12.13 6.87 -3.24
C GLY A 75 10.98 6.35 -4.10
N GLU A 76 11.27 6.05 -5.36
CA GLU A 76 10.29 5.55 -6.32
C GLU A 76 9.64 4.23 -5.86
N VAL A 77 8.31 4.21 -5.85
CA VAL A 77 7.53 2.98 -5.57
C VAL A 77 7.11 2.24 -6.83
N ALA A 78 7.08 2.92 -7.96
CA ALA A 78 6.65 2.45 -9.28
C ALA A 78 5.17 2.01 -9.40
N SER A 79 4.52 1.61 -8.31
CA SER A 79 3.15 1.07 -8.32
C SER A 79 2.09 2.02 -7.77
N VAL A 80 2.45 3.22 -7.31
CA VAL A 80 1.52 4.25 -6.86
C VAL A 80 1.85 5.53 -7.60
N VAL A 81 1.09 5.79 -8.67
CA VAL A 81 1.41 6.83 -9.63
C VAL A 81 0.21 7.71 -9.93
N LEU A 82 0.47 8.99 -10.15
CA LEU A 82 -0.47 9.93 -10.75
C LEU A 82 -0.15 10.05 -12.23
N LEU A 83 -1.11 9.69 -13.08
CA LEU A 83 -1.06 9.83 -14.53
C LEU A 83 -1.78 11.13 -14.92
N SER A 84 -1.10 12.09 -15.53
CA SER A 84 -1.64 13.41 -15.82
C SER A 84 -1.44 13.85 -17.27
N LYS A 85 -2.44 14.51 -17.83
CA LYS A 85 -2.37 15.22 -19.13
C LYS A 85 -1.80 16.63 -19.00
N LYS A 86 -1.67 17.14 -17.78
CA LYS A 86 -1.29 18.52 -17.48
C LYS A 86 -0.11 18.57 -16.51
N SER A 87 0.57 19.68 -16.47
CA SER A 87 1.52 19.93 -15.39
C SER A 87 0.80 19.92 -14.02
N VAL A 88 1.50 19.54 -12.96
CA VAL A 88 0.90 19.42 -11.61
C VAL A 88 0.16 20.69 -11.20
N ALA A 89 0.73 21.86 -11.49
CA ALA A 89 0.13 23.15 -11.13
C ALA A 89 -1.21 23.45 -11.84
N GLU A 90 -1.50 22.78 -12.94
CA GLU A 90 -2.70 23.01 -13.76
C GLU A 90 -3.81 21.97 -13.49
N ILE A 91 -3.55 20.99 -12.64
CA ILE A 91 -4.53 19.94 -12.32
C ILE A 91 -5.69 20.53 -11.50
N LYS A 92 -6.90 20.40 -12.02
CA LYS A 92 -8.15 20.85 -11.38
C LYS A 92 -9.04 19.68 -10.95
N THR A 93 -8.91 18.53 -11.61
CA THR A 93 -9.73 17.33 -11.34
C THR A 93 -8.86 16.09 -11.37
N VAL A 94 -9.03 15.23 -10.35
CA VAL A 94 -8.26 13.97 -10.22
C VAL A 94 -9.20 12.81 -9.93
N ALA A 95 -9.15 11.77 -10.77
CA ALA A 95 -9.78 10.49 -10.44
C ALA A 95 -8.94 9.74 -9.40
N VAL A 96 -9.59 9.26 -8.36
CA VAL A 96 -8.97 8.46 -7.28
C VAL A 96 -9.67 7.12 -7.15
N ASP A 97 -8.88 6.05 -6.98
CA ASP A 97 -9.40 4.70 -6.81
C ASP A 97 -10.06 4.55 -5.43
N LEU A 98 -11.35 4.24 -5.42
CA LEU A 98 -12.16 3.99 -4.22
C LEU A 98 -11.56 2.96 -3.26
N ARG A 99 -10.70 2.07 -3.79
CA ARG A 99 -10.12 0.95 -3.03
C ARG A 99 -8.85 1.34 -2.27
N SER A 100 -8.28 2.53 -2.55
CA SER A 100 -6.99 2.94 -2.00
C SER A 100 -7.11 4.09 -1.01
N GLN A 101 -6.98 3.80 0.28
CA GLN A 101 -7.04 4.78 1.35
C GLN A 101 -5.70 5.51 1.56
N SER A 102 -4.61 4.76 1.76
CA SER A 102 -3.29 5.37 2.02
C SER A 102 -2.79 6.17 0.83
N SER A 103 -2.90 5.61 -0.39
CA SER A 103 -2.41 6.30 -1.58
C SER A 103 -3.24 7.55 -1.92
N SER A 104 -4.56 7.51 -1.71
CA SER A 104 -5.41 8.70 -1.86
C SER A 104 -5.06 9.79 -0.83
N SER A 105 -4.78 9.40 0.41
CA SER A 105 -4.32 10.32 1.45
C SER A 105 -2.94 10.89 1.14
N LEU A 106 -2.00 10.06 0.65
CA LEU A 106 -0.68 10.50 0.19
C LEU A 106 -0.80 11.51 -0.96
N LEU A 107 -1.62 11.20 -1.96
CA LEU A 107 -1.86 12.10 -3.09
C LEU A 107 -2.39 13.46 -2.61
N ARG A 108 -3.34 13.47 -1.66
CA ARG A 108 -3.87 14.70 -1.08
C ARG A 108 -2.79 15.50 -0.35
N ILE A 109 -1.95 14.86 0.45
CA ILE A 109 -0.81 15.54 1.10
C ILE A 109 0.11 16.15 0.04
N ILE A 110 0.47 15.39 -0.98
CA ILE A 110 1.33 15.87 -2.06
C ILE A 110 0.72 17.10 -2.75
N LEU A 111 -0.53 17.02 -3.17
CA LEU A 111 -1.15 18.12 -3.92
C LEU A 111 -1.52 19.30 -3.02
N GLU A 112 -2.16 19.06 -1.87
CA GLU A 112 -2.70 20.12 -1.03
C GLU A 112 -1.64 20.79 -0.14
N ILE A 113 -0.66 20.02 0.38
CA ILE A 113 0.36 20.55 1.29
C ILE A 113 1.66 20.87 0.55
N PHE A 114 2.23 19.92 -0.21
CA PHE A 114 3.53 20.14 -0.84
C PHE A 114 3.46 20.98 -2.12
N LYS A 115 2.38 20.86 -2.90
CA LYS A 115 2.21 21.61 -4.16
C LYS A 115 1.22 22.78 -4.03
N ASN A 116 0.56 22.91 -2.88
CA ASN A 116 -0.41 23.99 -2.58
C ASN A 116 -1.52 24.11 -3.64
N ILE A 117 -2.03 23.00 -4.15
CA ILE A 117 -3.18 22.94 -5.07
C ILE A 117 -4.28 22.09 -4.46
N LYS A 118 -5.55 22.45 -4.70
CA LYS A 118 -6.73 21.73 -4.21
C LYS A 118 -7.63 21.34 -5.37
N PRO A 119 -7.33 20.24 -6.07
CA PRO A 119 -8.19 19.77 -7.14
C PRO A 119 -9.48 19.17 -6.58
N ASN A 120 -10.48 19.04 -7.46
CA ASN A 120 -11.65 18.22 -7.17
C ASN A 120 -11.31 16.74 -7.32
N TYR A 121 -11.49 15.95 -6.26
CA TYR A 121 -11.26 14.52 -6.28
C TYR A 121 -12.54 13.77 -6.65
N VAL A 122 -12.49 13.03 -7.75
CA VAL A 122 -13.60 12.22 -8.26
C VAL A 122 -13.31 10.76 -7.93
N GLN A 123 -14.09 10.19 -7.02
CA GLN A 123 -13.95 8.77 -6.66
C GLN A 123 -14.52 7.88 -7.77
N ARG A 124 -13.72 6.92 -8.24
CA ARG A 124 -14.11 5.99 -9.32
C ARG A 124 -13.55 4.59 -9.08
N ASN A 125 -14.22 3.60 -9.66
CA ASN A 125 -13.60 2.31 -9.86
C ASN A 125 -12.61 2.42 -11.03
N PRO A 126 -11.42 1.84 -10.94
CA PRO A 126 -10.46 1.83 -12.04
C PRO A 126 -10.95 0.87 -13.14
N ASP A 127 -11.52 1.43 -14.15
CA ASP A 127 -12.00 0.80 -15.38
C ASP A 127 -11.51 1.60 -16.60
N ASP A 128 -11.98 1.24 -17.79
CA ASP A 128 -11.57 1.89 -19.05
C ASP A 128 -11.97 3.38 -19.12
N ASN A 129 -12.92 3.82 -18.30
CA ASN A 129 -13.39 5.20 -18.25
C ASN A 129 -12.77 6.01 -17.08
N PHE A 130 -11.75 5.46 -16.41
CA PHE A 130 -11.19 6.06 -15.19
C PHE A 130 -10.72 7.51 -15.39
N LEU A 131 -10.16 7.83 -16.56
CA LEU A 131 -9.64 9.18 -16.90
C LEU A 131 -10.65 10.07 -17.65
N ASP A 132 -11.87 9.65 -17.85
CA ASP A 132 -12.83 10.44 -18.63
C ASP A 132 -13.24 11.72 -17.89
N GLY A 133 -13.07 12.86 -18.57
CA GLY A 133 -13.47 14.17 -18.03
C GLY A 133 -12.67 14.66 -16.83
N VAL A 134 -11.50 14.05 -16.55
CA VAL A 134 -10.57 14.50 -15.49
C VAL A 134 -9.19 14.85 -16.06
N ASP A 135 -8.44 15.69 -15.34
CA ASP A 135 -7.10 16.10 -15.75
C ASP A 135 -6.04 15.04 -15.45
N ALA A 136 -6.24 14.28 -14.37
CA ALA A 136 -5.31 13.26 -13.92
C ALA A 136 -6.04 12.10 -13.23
N GLY A 137 -5.37 10.95 -13.07
CA GLY A 137 -5.87 9.80 -12.34
C GLY A 137 -4.78 9.09 -11.55
N MET A 138 -5.09 8.69 -10.32
CA MET A 138 -4.18 7.94 -9.47
C MET A 138 -4.39 6.44 -9.63
N TYR A 139 -3.35 5.73 -9.98
CA TYR A 139 -3.33 4.28 -10.12
C TYR A 139 -2.47 3.62 -9.06
N ILE A 140 -2.89 2.44 -8.59
CA ILE A 140 -2.21 1.69 -7.53
C ILE A 140 -1.95 0.23 -7.92
N GLY A 141 -1.05 -0.41 -7.19
CA GLY A 141 -0.76 -1.84 -7.32
C GLY A 141 -0.32 -2.21 -8.73
N ASP A 142 -0.77 -3.35 -9.21
CA ASP A 142 -0.35 -3.88 -10.51
C ASP A 142 -0.76 -2.98 -11.69
N ALA A 143 -1.87 -2.24 -11.58
CA ALA A 143 -2.27 -1.25 -12.58
C ALA A 143 -1.32 -0.06 -12.62
N GLY A 144 -0.92 0.47 -11.45
CA GLY A 144 0.08 1.54 -11.35
C GLY A 144 1.43 1.10 -11.91
N LEU A 145 1.85 -0.13 -11.59
CA LEU A 145 3.08 -0.70 -12.09
C LEU A 145 3.09 -0.81 -13.63
N ARG A 146 2.00 -1.30 -14.24
CA ARG A 146 1.87 -1.35 -15.71
C ARG A 146 1.98 0.04 -16.33
N ILE A 147 1.28 1.04 -15.78
CA ILE A 147 1.32 2.42 -16.28
C ILE A 147 2.73 3.00 -16.17
N ARG A 148 3.44 2.74 -15.07
CA ARG A 148 4.81 3.23 -14.88
C ARG A 148 5.76 2.75 -15.96
N TYR A 149 5.64 1.48 -16.38
CA TYR A 149 6.51 0.88 -17.38
C TYR A 149 6.00 0.98 -18.83
N SER A 150 4.71 1.28 -19.02
CA SER A 150 4.09 1.46 -20.34
C SER A 150 3.03 2.58 -20.28
N PRO A 151 3.47 3.84 -20.09
CA PRO A 151 2.54 4.95 -19.98
C PRO A 151 1.86 5.24 -21.33
N PRO A 152 0.59 5.64 -21.33
CA PRO A 152 -0.07 6.11 -22.54
C PRO A 152 0.62 7.37 -23.10
N SER A 153 0.65 7.51 -24.43
CA SER A 153 1.25 8.68 -25.07
C SER A 153 0.54 9.98 -24.64
N GLY A 154 1.32 11.02 -24.42
CA GLY A 154 0.79 12.35 -24.04
C GLY A 154 0.45 12.52 -22.56
N TYR A 155 0.84 11.56 -21.72
CA TYR A 155 0.69 11.67 -20.27
C TYR A 155 2.06 11.74 -19.58
N GLU A 156 2.10 12.49 -18.49
CA GLU A 156 3.17 12.48 -17.50
C GLU A 156 2.84 11.49 -16.38
N VAL A 157 3.84 10.75 -15.92
CA VAL A 157 3.71 9.81 -14.79
C VAL A 157 4.50 10.35 -13.61
N ILE A 158 3.81 10.61 -12.51
CA ILE A 158 4.38 11.14 -11.27
C ILE A 158 4.31 10.03 -10.23
N ASP A 159 5.47 9.60 -9.73
CA ASP A 159 5.56 8.58 -8.68
C ASP A 159 5.36 9.24 -7.30
N LEU A 160 4.36 8.76 -6.55
CA LEU A 160 4.01 9.40 -5.29
C LEU A 160 5.00 9.05 -4.16
N GLY A 161 5.63 7.88 -4.21
CA GLY A 161 6.68 7.49 -3.25
C GLY A 161 7.94 8.33 -3.43
N GLU A 162 8.33 8.60 -4.68
CA GLU A 162 9.46 9.47 -4.99
C GLU A 162 9.22 10.90 -4.50
N VAL A 163 8.02 11.46 -4.76
CA VAL A 163 7.67 12.81 -4.28
C VAL A 163 7.68 12.85 -2.76
N TRP A 164 7.08 11.87 -2.08
CA TRP A 164 7.09 11.80 -0.62
C TRP A 164 8.51 11.81 -0.06
N THR A 165 9.36 10.91 -0.54
CA THR A 165 10.74 10.81 -0.03
C THR A 165 11.55 12.07 -0.31
N LYS A 166 11.35 12.73 -1.45
CA LYS A 166 12.00 14.00 -1.78
C LYS A 166 11.59 15.13 -0.82
N GLU A 167 10.33 15.20 -0.44
CA GLU A 167 9.80 16.27 0.42
C GLU A 167 10.06 16.03 1.92
N THR A 168 10.16 14.76 2.36
CA THR A 168 10.28 14.41 3.79
C THR A 168 11.62 13.79 4.17
N GLY A 169 12.35 13.19 3.23
CA GLY A 169 13.53 12.37 3.50
C GLY A 169 13.22 10.96 4.02
N LEU A 170 11.96 10.64 4.28
CA LEU A 170 11.52 9.42 4.95
C LEU A 170 10.92 8.39 3.99
N PRO A 171 10.89 7.10 4.34
CA PRO A 171 10.10 6.10 3.62
C PRO A 171 8.60 6.39 3.79
N PHE A 172 7.80 5.97 2.80
CA PHE A 172 6.35 5.94 2.92
C PHE A 172 5.87 4.52 3.18
N VAL A 173 5.09 4.32 4.24
CA VAL A 173 4.48 3.01 4.57
C VAL A 173 3.07 2.97 4.00
N TYR A 174 2.83 2.04 3.08
CA TYR A 174 1.53 1.86 2.42
C TYR A 174 0.58 1.00 3.24
N ALA A 175 1.11 -0.09 3.82
CA ALA A 175 0.33 -1.06 4.58
C ALA A 175 1.13 -1.70 5.70
N VAL A 176 0.44 -2.11 6.75
CA VAL A 176 0.97 -2.89 7.88
C VAL A 176 0.01 -4.03 8.22
N TYR A 177 0.52 -5.10 8.80
CA TYR A 177 -0.35 -6.08 9.44
C TYR A 177 -0.95 -5.50 10.72
N ALA A 178 -2.25 -5.32 10.73
CA ALA A 178 -3.02 -4.89 11.88
C ALA A 178 -3.80 -6.08 12.48
N VAL A 179 -3.68 -6.25 13.79
CA VAL A 179 -4.34 -7.32 14.55
C VAL A 179 -5.59 -6.76 15.19
N GLY A 180 -6.71 -7.45 15.03
CA GLY A 180 -8.00 -7.09 15.60
C GLY A 180 -7.99 -7.13 17.14
N GLU A 181 -8.92 -6.40 17.75
CA GLU A 181 -9.06 -6.35 19.20
C GLU A 181 -9.37 -7.74 19.77
N GLY A 182 -8.65 -8.14 20.81
CA GLY A 182 -8.83 -9.44 21.47
C GLY A 182 -8.21 -10.64 20.77
N VAL A 183 -7.64 -10.46 19.57
CA VAL A 183 -7.01 -11.55 18.84
C VAL A 183 -5.65 -11.90 19.43
N HIS A 184 -5.38 -13.19 19.60
CA HIS A 184 -4.12 -13.74 20.06
C HIS A 184 -3.48 -14.59 18.94
N LEU A 185 -2.32 -14.13 18.43
CA LEU A 185 -1.64 -14.79 17.32
C LEU A 185 -0.84 -16.04 17.74
N GLY A 186 -0.35 -16.09 19.00
CA GLY A 186 0.48 -17.21 19.46
C GLY A 186 1.72 -17.39 18.58
N GLU A 187 1.99 -18.65 18.18
CA GLU A 187 3.10 -19.01 17.28
C GLU A 187 2.95 -18.39 15.87
N ASN A 188 1.75 -18.00 15.48
CA ASN A 188 1.52 -17.36 14.16
C ASN A 188 2.16 -15.97 14.04
N LEU A 189 2.51 -15.30 15.15
CA LEU A 189 3.25 -14.05 15.11
C LEU A 189 4.64 -14.26 14.46
N GLU A 190 5.37 -15.27 14.91
CA GLU A 190 6.67 -15.61 14.35
C GLU A 190 6.55 -16.11 12.90
N ALA A 191 5.46 -16.84 12.59
CA ALA A 191 5.20 -17.33 11.23
C ALA A 191 5.11 -16.18 10.21
N LEU A 192 4.61 -14.99 10.57
CA LEU A 192 4.56 -13.83 9.68
C LEU A 192 5.97 -13.29 9.35
N GLU A 193 6.85 -13.18 10.34
CA GLU A 193 8.24 -12.76 10.11
C GLU A 193 9.01 -13.81 9.27
N MET A 194 8.81 -15.09 9.59
CA MET A 194 9.41 -16.20 8.82
C MET A 194 8.89 -16.21 7.37
N ALA A 195 7.62 -15.96 7.16
CA ALA A 195 7.00 -15.87 5.83
C ALA A 195 7.65 -14.75 5.01
N LYS A 196 7.81 -13.55 5.57
CA LYS A 196 8.56 -12.45 4.95
C LYS A 196 9.98 -12.90 4.56
N MET A 197 10.74 -13.43 5.51
CA MET A 197 12.13 -13.84 5.27
C MET A 197 12.24 -14.92 4.19
N THR A 198 11.32 -15.86 4.17
CA THR A 198 11.29 -16.94 3.17
C THR A 198 10.84 -16.42 1.81
N GLY A 199 9.81 -15.58 1.77
CA GLY A 199 9.32 -14.96 0.54
C GLY A 199 10.40 -14.08 -0.13
N LEU A 200 11.17 -13.32 0.66
CA LEU A 200 12.30 -12.53 0.14
C LEU A 200 13.39 -13.41 -0.49
N LYS A 201 13.66 -14.60 0.02
CA LYS A 201 14.58 -15.57 -0.62
C LYS A 201 13.99 -16.18 -1.90
N LEU A 202 12.68 -16.20 -2.03
CA LEU A 202 11.95 -16.76 -3.17
C LEU A 202 11.49 -15.73 -4.20
N ILE A 203 11.90 -14.44 -4.07
CA ILE A 203 11.45 -13.34 -4.93
C ILE A 203 11.57 -13.67 -6.42
N LYS A 204 12.65 -14.32 -6.86
CA LYS A 204 12.82 -14.70 -8.26
C LYS A 204 11.72 -15.66 -8.74
N LYS A 205 11.35 -16.65 -7.89
CA LYS A 205 10.25 -17.57 -8.20
C LYS A 205 8.91 -16.85 -8.21
N ILE A 206 8.67 -15.98 -7.23
CA ILE A 206 7.45 -15.16 -7.13
C ILE A 206 7.33 -14.25 -8.36
N ALA A 207 8.37 -13.52 -8.73
CA ALA A 207 8.39 -12.64 -9.89
C ALA A 207 8.04 -13.38 -11.18
N LYS A 208 8.56 -14.61 -11.37
CA LYS A 208 8.24 -15.44 -12.52
C LYS A 208 6.77 -15.85 -12.55
N ILE A 209 6.21 -16.30 -11.43
CA ILE A 209 4.80 -16.73 -11.33
C ILE A 209 3.86 -15.56 -11.63
N TYR A 210 4.11 -14.40 -11.02
CA TYR A 210 3.21 -13.26 -11.14
C TYR A 210 3.38 -12.46 -12.45
N SER A 211 4.53 -12.54 -13.12
CA SER A 211 4.79 -11.82 -14.39
C SER A 211 3.72 -12.12 -15.45
N GLU A 212 3.32 -13.38 -15.57
CA GLU A 212 2.27 -13.81 -16.51
C GLU A 212 0.90 -13.24 -16.13
N THR A 213 0.57 -13.27 -14.83
CA THR A 213 -0.73 -12.79 -14.31
C THR A 213 -0.92 -11.30 -14.52
N ILE A 214 0.13 -10.49 -14.27
CA ILE A 214 0.05 -9.03 -14.36
C ILE A 214 0.49 -8.46 -15.71
N ASN A 215 0.85 -9.32 -16.66
CA ASN A 215 1.31 -8.94 -18.00
C ASN A 215 2.49 -7.96 -18.00
N LEU A 216 3.51 -8.27 -17.19
CA LEU A 216 4.79 -7.59 -17.14
C LEU A 216 5.94 -8.60 -17.25
N SER A 217 7.13 -8.16 -17.65
CA SER A 217 8.28 -9.08 -17.71
C SER A 217 8.72 -9.52 -16.32
N GLU A 218 9.29 -10.74 -16.22
CA GLU A 218 9.88 -11.27 -14.98
C GLU A 218 10.91 -10.29 -14.39
N ASP A 219 11.73 -9.65 -15.24
CA ASP A 219 12.74 -8.68 -14.82
C ASP A 219 12.13 -7.43 -14.15
N ILE A 220 11.04 -6.90 -14.71
CA ILE A 220 10.30 -5.78 -14.09
C ILE A 220 9.75 -6.20 -12.73
N CYS A 221 9.09 -7.35 -12.64
CA CYS A 221 8.54 -7.85 -11.39
C CYS A 221 9.64 -8.08 -10.34
N TYR A 222 10.75 -8.67 -10.74
CA TYR A 222 11.90 -8.90 -9.86
C TYR A 222 12.51 -7.59 -9.33
N ARG A 223 12.77 -6.63 -10.23
CA ARG A 223 13.32 -5.31 -9.82
C ARG A 223 12.34 -4.53 -8.94
N TYR A 224 11.06 -4.60 -9.24
CA TYR A 224 10.03 -3.98 -8.39
C TYR A 224 10.10 -4.53 -6.96
N LEU A 225 10.07 -5.85 -6.78
CA LEU A 225 10.09 -6.49 -5.46
C LEU A 225 11.40 -6.32 -4.69
N THR A 226 12.54 -6.11 -5.40
CA THR A 226 13.87 -6.04 -4.77
C THR A 226 14.44 -4.64 -4.62
N GLN A 227 13.95 -3.67 -5.40
CA GLN A 227 14.55 -2.33 -5.47
C GLN A 227 13.56 -1.21 -5.15
N ARG A 228 12.24 -1.47 -5.20
CA ARG A 228 11.22 -0.44 -4.98
C ARG A 228 10.41 -0.66 -3.72
N ILE A 229 10.23 -1.91 -3.32
CA ILE A 229 9.45 -2.28 -2.14
C ILE A 229 10.37 -2.74 -1.02
N TYR A 230 10.10 -2.23 0.17
CA TYR A 230 10.74 -2.64 1.42
C TYR A 230 9.69 -3.30 2.31
N TYR A 231 10.10 -4.31 3.07
CA TYR A 231 9.21 -5.15 3.86
C TYR A 231 9.45 -5.06 5.35
N ASP A 232 10.44 -4.30 5.77
CA ASP A 232 10.73 -4.06 7.17
C ASP A 232 9.84 -2.94 7.74
N LEU A 233 9.63 -2.98 9.04
CA LEU A 233 9.01 -1.91 9.82
C LEU A 233 9.99 -1.56 10.95
N GLY A 234 10.92 -0.68 10.65
CA GLY A 234 11.94 -0.17 11.55
C GLY A 234 11.66 1.27 11.98
N ASP A 235 12.68 1.91 12.59
CA ASP A 235 12.53 3.26 13.14
C ASP A 235 12.22 4.31 12.06
N GLU A 236 12.84 4.22 10.87
CA GLU A 236 12.58 5.16 9.78
C GLU A 236 11.14 5.01 9.24
N GLU A 237 10.62 3.79 9.11
CA GLU A 237 9.24 3.53 8.71
C GLU A 237 8.24 4.05 9.75
N ILE A 238 8.53 3.86 11.04
CA ILE A 238 7.71 4.38 12.13
C ILE A 238 7.70 5.90 12.12
N GLU A 239 8.84 6.54 11.90
CA GLU A 239 8.94 8.00 11.73
C GLU A 239 8.16 8.47 10.49
N GLY A 240 8.24 7.73 9.38
CA GLY A 240 7.44 7.96 8.18
C GLY A 240 5.93 7.90 8.45
N ILE A 241 5.45 6.91 9.23
CA ILE A 241 4.05 6.81 9.66
C ILE A 241 3.65 8.01 10.52
N ASN A 242 4.49 8.43 11.47
CA ASN A 242 4.20 9.56 12.35
C ASN A 242 4.15 10.88 11.58
N THR A 243 5.08 11.11 10.66
CA THR A 243 5.08 12.27 9.75
C THR A 243 3.83 12.27 8.85
N PHE A 244 3.46 11.10 8.32
CA PHE A 244 2.23 10.96 7.53
C PHE A 244 0.98 11.27 8.37
N ARG A 245 0.91 10.82 9.63
CA ARG A 245 -0.17 11.13 10.57
C ARG A 245 -0.28 12.63 10.78
N GLU A 246 0.82 13.31 11.07
CA GLU A 246 0.85 14.75 11.30
C GLU A 246 0.34 15.52 10.08
N LEU A 247 0.87 15.24 8.90
CA LEU A 247 0.45 15.91 7.67
C LEU A 247 -1.00 15.60 7.32
N LEU A 248 -1.42 14.34 7.47
CA LEU A 248 -2.79 13.92 7.17
C LEU A 248 -3.80 14.58 8.12
N SER A 249 -3.47 14.76 9.39
CA SER A 249 -4.34 15.42 10.38
C SER A 249 -4.65 16.87 10.04
N ARG A 250 -3.82 17.53 9.22
CA ARG A 250 -4.04 18.93 8.75
C ARG A 250 -5.14 19.01 7.68
N ILE A 251 -5.46 17.88 7.02
CA ILE A 251 -6.43 17.82 5.91
C ILE A 251 -7.57 16.81 6.15
N ASP A 252 -7.49 15.99 7.20
CA ASP A 252 -8.53 15.02 7.59
C ASP A 252 -8.69 15.01 9.12
N GLY A 253 -9.79 15.57 9.61
CA GLY A 253 -10.08 15.66 11.05
C GLY A 253 -10.41 14.32 11.74
N ASN A 254 -10.50 13.21 10.99
CA ASN A 254 -10.78 11.88 11.56
C ASN A 254 -9.51 11.14 12.03
N ILE A 255 -8.33 11.71 11.80
CA ILE A 255 -7.06 11.08 12.18
C ILE A 255 -6.87 11.16 13.70
N LYS A 256 -6.57 10.01 14.31
CA LYS A 256 -6.32 9.92 15.75
C LYS A 256 -4.87 10.29 16.08
N ASN A 257 -4.72 11.14 17.08
CA ASN A 257 -3.40 11.50 17.61
C ASN A 257 -3.05 10.61 18.81
N SER A 258 -2.98 9.31 18.55
CA SER A 258 -2.60 8.29 19.53
C SER A 258 -1.32 7.59 19.09
N ASP A 259 -0.56 7.09 20.07
CA ASP A 259 0.67 6.32 19.79
C ASP A 259 0.35 5.02 19.03
N LEU A 260 1.29 4.58 18.21
CA LEU A 260 1.19 3.29 17.55
C LEU A 260 1.30 2.18 18.60
N LYS A 261 0.37 1.23 18.55
CA LYS A 261 0.35 0.07 19.45
C LYS A 261 0.90 -1.14 18.71
N PHE A 262 1.92 -1.76 19.27
CA PHE A 262 2.51 -2.98 18.72
C PHE A 262 1.98 -4.23 19.44
N TYR A 263 2.02 -5.36 18.72
CA TYR A 263 1.62 -6.67 19.25
C TYR A 263 2.68 -7.24 20.17
#